data_23e6acf86e7026cf1206d85209233a59
#
_entry.id   23e6acf86e7026cf1206d85209233a59
#
_cell.length_a   1.000
_cell.length_b   1.000
_cell.length_c   1.000
_cell.angle_alpha   90.00
_cell.angle_beta   90.00
_cell.angle_gamma   90.00
#
_symmetry.space_group_name_H-M   'P 1'
#
loop_
_entity.id
_entity.type
_entity.pdbx_description
1 polymer ?
#
loop_
_entity_poly.entity_id
_entity_poly.type
_entity_poly.pdbx_seq_one_letter_code
_entity_poly.pdbx_strand_id
1 'polypeptide(L)'
;MTTIVKLSPSQITFRAIKNKTVLESALESGVVLEYSCRNGSCRMCESLLLAGEVSDEQEHVYQTGEHILTCQCKPSSDEIVIEAEYYPELAELTKKIVPCKVSSTNMAADEYIVIKFKLPPTASFAFLPGQYINLHYQGVVRSYSIANANVQDGIELHIRRVNNGAMSSLLFNNLAINTLMRLEGPMGTFFVRDDVRPIIFLAGGTGFAPVKSMVEKLIRQDSKRDIHIYWGMNNGSDFYSDLPIEWAGKHENIHYVPVVSGEDFQWSGRKGFVHKAVMEDFNNLSTFAVYACGSPIMIEAAKADFVKNGLSEKQFFSDAFTVSK
;
A
#
# COMPACT_ATOMS: atom_id res chain seq x y z
N MET A 1 20.15 -11.01 24.47
CA MET A 1 19.10 -10.52 25.40
C MET A 1 17.88 -10.15 24.57
N THR A 2 16.70 -10.45 25.11
CA THR A 2 15.41 -10.17 24.43
C THR A 2 14.64 -9.14 25.26
N THR A 3 13.98 -8.21 24.58
CA THR A 3 13.09 -7.22 25.18
C THR A 3 11.64 -7.68 25.03
N ILE A 4 10.79 -7.44 26.01
CA ILE A 4 9.35 -7.63 25.87
C ILE A 4 8.76 -6.35 25.27
N VAL A 5 8.07 -6.49 24.15
CA VAL A 5 7.33 -5.39 23.53
C VAL A 5 5.85 -5.62 23.75
N LYS A 6 5.15 -4.61 24.28
CA LYS A 6 3.70 -4.62 24.52
C LYS A 6 3.03 -3.55 23.65
N LEU A 7 1.95 -3.94 22.99
CA LEU A 7 1.14 -3.01 22.18
C LEU A 7 -0.01 -2.44 23.03
N SER A 8 -0.26 -1.17 22.89
CA SER A 8 -1.43 -0.49 23.45
C SER A 8 -2.32 0.01 22.30
N PRO A 9 -3.64 -0.17 22.33
CA PRO A 9 -4.44 -0.67 23.43
C PRO A 9 -4.60 -2.20 23.45
N SER A 10 -4.17 -2.95 22.41
CA SER A 10 -4.51 -4.37 22.21
C SER A 10 -3.96 -5.32 23.27
N GLN A 11 -2.94 -4.89 24.04
CA GLN A 11 -2.22 -5.70 25.04
C GLN A 11 -1.46 -6.90 24.46
N ILE A 12 -1.35 -7.01 23.14
CA ILE A 12 -0.55 -8.04 22.48
C ILE A 12 0.93 -7.84 22.85
N THR A 13 1.62 -8.95 23.10
CA THR A 13 3.04 -8.93 23.46
C THR A 13 3.84 -9.81 22.52
N PHE A 14 5.07 -9.41 22.24
CA PHE A 14 6.04 -10.23 21.53
C PHE A 14 7.46 -10.00 22.08
N ARG A 15 8.40 -10.86 21.70
CA ARG A 15 9.81 -10.73 22.09
C ARG A 15 10.60 -10.11 20.97
N ALA A 16 11.23 -8.97 21.26
CA ALA A 16 12.14 -8.32 20.33
C ALA A 16 13.60 -8.69 20.65
N ILE A 17 14.39 -8.87 19.61
CA ILE A 17 15.84 -9.17 19.67
C ILE A 17 16.58 -7.83 19.60
N LYS A 18 17.51 -7.58 20.56
CA LYS A 18 18.21 -6.28 20.67
C LYS A 18 18.92 -5.79 19.38
N ASN A 19 19.31 -6.69 18.48
CA ASN A 19 20.00 -6.35 17.24
C ASN A 19 19.05 -6.14 16.04
N LYS A 20 17.74 -6.33 16.22
CA LYS A 20 16.72 -6.16 15.21
C LYS A 20 15.84 -4.96 15.55
N THR A 21 15.26 -4.36 14.51
CA THR A 21 14.28 -3.31 14.73
C THR A 21 13.02 -3.87 15.41
N VAL A 22 12.24 -3.00 16.03
CA VAL A 22 10.96 -3.36 16.66
C VAL A 22 10.05 -4.00 15.62
N LEU A 23 9.97 -3.43 14.40
CA LEU A 23 9.15 -3.96 13.30
C LEU A 23 9.63 -5.36 12.85
N GLU A 24 10.93 -5.57 12.66
CA GLU A 24 11.47 -6.88 12.26
C GLU A 24 11.12 -7.96 13.29
N SER A 25 11.31 -7.64 14.57
CA SER A 25 11.01 -8.56 15.67
C SER A 25 9.53 -8.88 15.79
N ALA A 26 8.64 -7.87 15.55
CA ALA A 26 7.21 -8.05 15.50
C ALA A 26 6.81 -9.03 14.39
N LEU A 27 7.28 -8.78 13.16
CA LEU A 27 6.97 -9.61 11.99
C LEU A 27 7.47 -11.05 12.14
N GLU A 28 8.64 -11.28 12.72
CA GLU A 28 9.16 -12.61 13.02
C GLU A 28 8.34 -13.34 14.09
N SER A 29 7.72 -12.58 14.97
CA SER A 29 6.82 -13.12 16.01
C SER A 29 5.37 -13.29 15.52
N GLY A 30 5.09 -13.03 14.22
CA GLY A 30 3.74 -13.10 13.66
C GLY A 30 2.85 -11.91 14.04
N VAL A 31 3.43 -10.86 14.62
CA VAL A 31 2.70 -9.62 14.97
C VAL A 31 2.95 -8.59 13.88
N VAL A 32 1.90 -8.23 13.15
CA VAL A 32 2.01 -7.27 12.05
C VAL A 32 1.67 -5.88 12.56
N LEU A 33 2.68 -5.01 12.65
CA LEU A 33 2.54 -3.57 12.90
C LEU A 33 2.34 -2.84 11.58
N GLU A 34 1.89 -1.58 11.63
CA GLU A 34 1.82 -0.76 10.42
C GLU A 34 3.20 -0.48 9.82
N TYR A 35 3.32 -0.68 8.51
CA TYR A 35 4.52 -0.35 7.76
C TYR A 35 4.25 -0.28 6.25
N SER A 36 5.12 0.44 5.53
CA SER A 36 5.18 0.40 4.07
C SER A 36 6.65 0.31 3.61
N CYS A 37 7.43 1.40 3.57
CA CYS A 37 8.76 1.49 2.93
C CYS A 37 9.88 0.73 3.66
N ARG A 38 9.80 0.52 4.96
CA ARG A 38 10.84 -0.08 5.85
C ARG A 38 12.18 0.65 5.91
N ASN A 39 12.29 1.83 5.34
CA ASN A 39 13.50 2.64 5.32
C ASN A 39 13.34 4.00 6.02
N GLY A 40 12.25 4.18 6.78
CA GLY A 40 11.95 5.38 7.56
C GLY A 40 11.36 6.55 6.75
N SER A 41 11.35 6.49 5.40
CA SER A 41 10.98 7.65 4.58
C SER A 41 9.47 7.92 4.53
N CYS A 42 8.61 6.91 4.68
CA CYS A 42 7.15 7.08 4.58
C CYS A 42 6.45 7.34 5.92
N ARG A 43 7.14 7.17 7.05
CA ARG A 43 6.62 7.32 8.42
C ARG A 43 5.39 6.46 8.77
N MET A 44 4.97 5.51 7.95
CA MET A 44 3.81 4.64 8.23
C MET A 44 4.00 3.75 9.47
N CYS A 45 5.24 3.50 9.86
CA CYS A 45 5.62 2.74 11.04
C CYS A 45 5.83 3.61 12.29
N GLU A 46 5.35 4.86 12.26
CA GLU A 46 5.46 5.76 13.41
C GLU A 46 4.53 5.32 14.55
N SER A 47 5.07 5.27 15.75
CA SER A 47 4.36 4.87 16.96
C SER A 47 4.80 5.72 18.13
N LEU A 48 3.90 6.02 19.05
CA LEU A 48 4.25 6.70 20.31
C LEU A 48 4.85 5.69 21.28
N LEU A 49 6.03 5.99 21.83
CA LEU A 49 6.66 5.20 22.88
C LEU A 49 6.02 5.54 24.22
N LEU A 50 5.23 4.63 24.76
CA LEU A 50 4.47 4.83 26.01
C LEU A 50 5.27 4.45 27.25
N ALA A 51 6.27 3.56 27.11
CA ALA A 51 7.19 3.20 28.20
C ALA A 51 8.47 2.55 27.64
N GLY A 52 9.56 2.69 28.38
CA GLY A 52 10.87 2.13 28.03
C GLY A 52 11.69 3.03 27.10
N GLU A 53 12.72 2.45 26.49
CA GLU A 53 13.68 3.16 25.64
C GLU A 53 13.98 2.35 24.37
N VAL A 54 14.19 3.06 23.25
CA VAL A 54 14.66 2.50 21.99
C VAL A 54 15.76 3.38 21.40
N SER A 55 16.61 2.85 20.51
CA SER A 55 17.64 3.62 19.81
C SER A 55 17.58 3.39 18.31
N ASP A 56 17.95 4.38 17.51
CA ASP A 56 18.12 4.26 16.07
C ASP A 56 19.54 3.87 15.65
N GLU A 57 19.83 3.84 14.35
CA GLU A 57 21.15 3.51 13.81
C GLU A 57 22.21 4.59 14.08
N GLN A 58 21.79 5.84 14.38
CA GLN A 58 22.66 6.92 14.79
C GLN A 58 22.93 6.95 16.30
N GLU A 59 22.50 5.90 17.02
CA GLU A 59 22.61 5.79 18.49
C GLU A 59 21.81 6.86 19.25
N HIS A 60 20.87 7.54 18.59
CA HIS A 60 19.93 8.42 19.27
C HIS A 60 18.95 7.59 20.10
N VAL A 61 18.84 7.89 21.39
CA VAL A 61 17.94 7.20 22.33
C VAL A 61 16.66 7.99 22.48
N TYR A 62 15.55 7.32 22.17
CA TYR A 62 14.19 7.85 22.34
C TYR A 62 13.64 7.43 23.69
N GLN A 63 13.00 8.37 24.37
CA GLN A 63 12.40 8.24 25.70
C GLN A 63 10.88 8.13 25.63
N THR A 64 10.27 7.71 26.73
CA THR A 64 8.80 7.70 26.89
C THR A 64 8.18 9.06 26.54
N GLY A 65 7.13 9.04 25.70
CA GLY A 65 6.44 10.22 25.21
C GLY A 65 6.90 10.70 23.83
N GLU A 66 7.94 10.10 23.27
CA GLU A 66 8.44 10.44 21.94
C GLU A 66 7.87 9.52 20.85
N HIS A 67 7.78 10.05 19.62
CA HIS A 67 7.43 9.28 18.43
C HIS A 67 8.64 8.58 17.86
N ILE A 68 8.51 7.28 17.61
CA ILE A 68 9.55 6.41 17.06
C ILE A 68 9.14 5.83 15.73
N LEU A 69 10.11 5.50 14.88
CA LEU A 69 9.88 4.71 13.68
C LEU A 69 10.24 3.24 13.97
N THR A 70 9.23 2.39 14.13
CA THR A 70 9.46 0.98 14.50
C THR A 70 10.34 0.20 13.52
N CYS A 71 10.41 0.64 12.25
CA CYS A 71 11.29 0.07 11.23
C CYS A 71 12.75 0.54 11.31
N GLN A 72 13.07 1.54 12.15
CA GLN A 72 14.41 2.09 12.31
C GLN A 72 14.95 1.90 13.73
N CYS A 73 14.05 1.82 14.73
CA CYS A 73 14.44 1.77 16.13
C CYS A 73 14.57 0.32 16.66
N LYS A 74 15.60 0.10 17.47
CA LYS A 74 15.89 -1.15 18.20
C LYS A 74 15.62 -0.97 19.67
N PRO A 75 15.16 -2.02 20.41
CA PRO A 75 14.92 -1.93 21.85
C PRO A 75 16.23 -1.70 22.63
N SER A 76 16.22 -0.76 23.60
CA SER A 76 17.34 -0.45 24.46
C SER A 76 17.08 -0.83 25.92
N SER A 77 15.82 -0.95 26.34
CA SER A 77 15.40 -1.44 27.68
C SER A 77 14.89 -2.88 27.62
N ASP A 78 14.63 -3.49 28.79
CA ASP A 78 14.15 -4.87 28.89
C ASP A 78 12.66 -5.03 28.58
N GLU A 79 11.90 -3.95 28.70
CA GLU A 79 10.49 -3.84 28.34
C GLU A 79 10.24 -2.49 27.64
N ILE A 80 9.42 -2.50 26.60
CA ILE A 80 8.90 -1.31 25.95
C ILE A 80 7.39 -1.44 25.69
N VAL A 81 6.66 -0.31 25.78
CA VAL A 81 5.25 -0.23 25.41
C VAL A 81 5.11 0.81 24.32
N ILE A 82 4.46 0.44 23.22
CA ILE A 82 4.21 1.34 22.08
C ILE A 82 2.72 1.42 21.78
N GLU A 83 2.26 2.60 21.32
CA GLU A 83 0.90 2.76 20.78
C GLU A 83 0.90 2.25 19.34
N ALA A 84 0.32 1.08 19.10
CA ALA A 84 0.22 0.48 17.79
C ALA A 84 -1.04 -0.36 17.65
N GLU A 85 -1.66 -0.28 16.48
CA GLU A 85 -2.79 -1.13 16.13
C GLU A 85 -2.34 -2.58 15.85
N TYR A 86 -3.21 -3.53 16.13
CA TYR A 86 -3.04 -4.95 15.82
C TYR A 86 -4.15 -5.38 14.85
N TYR A 87 -3.75 -6.06 13.79
CA TYR A 87 -4.65 -6.50 12.72
C TYR A 87 -4.77 -8.03 12.71
N PRO A 88 -5.81 -8.60 13.36
CA PRO A 88 -5.98 -10.06 13.40
C PRO A 88 -6.15 -10.67 12.00
N GLU A 89 -6.67 -9.91 11.02
CA GLU A 89 -6.84 -10.35 9.62
C GLU A 89 -5.50 -10.68 8.95
N LEU A 90 -4.41 -10.09 9.44
CA LEU A 90 -3.06 -10.33 8.92
C LEU A 90 -2.34 -11.48 9.62
N ALA A 91 -2.79 -11.89 10.80
CA ALA A 91 -2.12 -12.91 11.61
C ALA A 91 -2.08 -14.28 10.93
N GLU A 92 -3.10 -14.60 10.11
CA GLU A 92 -3.19 -15.87 9.38
C GLU A 92 -2.41 -15.85 8.05
N LEU A 93 -1.94 -14.68 7.62
CA LEU A 93 -1.24 -14.50 6.34
C LEU A 93 0.26 -14.70 6.52
N THR A 94 0.73 -15.86 6.14
CA THR A 94 2.16 -16.18 6.20
C THR A 94 2.87 -15.70 4.94
N LYS A 95 3.90 -14.89 5.11
CA LYS A 95 4.82 -14.51 4.02
C LYS A 95 5.53 -15.75 3.48
N LYS A 96 5.44 -15.98 2.17
CA LYS A 96 6.04 -17.14 1.46
C LYS A 96 6.77 -16.69 0.21
N ILE A 97 7.74 -17.49 -0.21
CA ILE A 97 8.33 -17.38 -1.53
C ILE A 97 7.74 -18.51 -2.38
N VAL A 98 7.03 -18.16 -3.43
CA VAL A 98 6.40 -19.14 -4.32
C VAL A 98 6.85 -18.92 -5.76
N PRO A 99 7.05 -19.99 -6.57
CA PRO A 99 7.30 -19.85 -7.98
C PRO A 99 6.03 -19.34 -8.67
N CYS A 100 6.23 -18.55 -9.73
CA CYS A 100 5.14 -18.09 -10.57
C CYS A 100 5.60 -18.07 -12.04
N LYS A 101 4.66 -18.06 -12.95
CA LYS A 101 4.95 -17.91 -14.38
C LYS A 101 4.05 -16.85 -15.01
N VAL A 102 4.61 -16.09 -15.93
CA VAL A 102 3.87 -15.12 -16.72
C VAL A 102 2.77 -15.82 -17.50
N SER A 103 1.52 -15.43 -17.31
CA SER A 103 0.37 -15.96 -18.02
C SER A 103 -0.16 -15.01 -19.10
N SER A 104 -0.03 -13.72 -18.90
CA SER A 104 -0.31 -12.70 -19.90
C SER A 104 0.46 -11.42 -19.63
N THR A 105 0.72 -10.65 -20.69
CA THR A 105 1.24 -9.29 -20.64
C THR A 105 0.38 -8.42 -21.54
N ASN A 106 0.11 -7.20 -21.12
CA ASN A 106 -0.62 -6.21 -21.90
C ASN A 106 0.03 -4.82 -21.70
N MET A 107 0.49 -4.22 -22.80
CA MET A 107 0.86 -2.80 -22.78
C MET A 107 -0.43 -1.98 -22.72
N ALA A 108 -0.77 -1.53 -21.53
CA ALA A 108 -2.03 -0.82 -21.27
C ALA A 108 -1.94 0.67 -21.63
N ALA A 109 -0.72 1.23 -21.61
CA ALA A 109 -0.33 2.52 -22.19
C ALA A 109 1.18 2.51 -22.45
N ASP A 110 1.75 3.53 -23.07
CA ASP A 110 3.16 3.57 -23.49
C ASP A 110 4.16 3.26 -22.35
N GLU A 111 3.85 3.76 -21.16
CA GLU A 111 4.69 3.60 -19.96
C GLU A 111 4.13 2.61 -18.95
N TYR A 112 3.04 1.89 -19.27
CA TYR A 112 2.34 1.03 -18.32
C TYR A 112 2.10 -0.38 -18.89
N ILE A 113 2.58 -1.39 -18.17
CA ILE A 113 2.35 -2.80 -18.49
C ILE A 113 1.54 -3.47 -17.37
N VAL A 114 0.54 -4.23 -17.77
CA VAL A 114 -0.21 -5.13 -16.89
C VAL A 114 0.29 -6.55 -17.10
N ILE A 115 0.76 -7.20 -16.05
CA ILE A 115 1.29 -8.55 -16.10
C ILE A 115 0.45 -9.44 -15.17
N LYS A 116 0.00 -10.59 -15.70
CA LYS A 116 -0.65 -11.63 -14.88
C LYS A 116 0.27 -12.82 -14.71
N PHE A 117 0.29 -13.35 -13.50
CA PHE A 117 1.07 -14.53 -13.13
C PHE A 117 0.16 -15.67 -12.70
N LYS A 118 0.47 -16.88 -13.13
CA LYS A 118 -0.12 -18.10 -12.56
C LYS A 118 0.80 -18.68 -11.51
N LEU A 119 0.20 -19.10 -10.40
CA LEU A 119 0.85 -19.86 -9.35
C LEU A 119 0.64 -21.35 -9.58
N PRO A 120 1.54 -22.24 -9.10
CA PRO A 120 1.29 -23.67 -9.09
C PRO A 120 0.01 -24.00 -8.33
N PRO A 121 -0.78 -25.00 -8.77
CA PRO A 121 -2.02 -25.40 -8.07
C PRO A 121 -1.79 -25.80 -6.59
N THR A 122 -0.58 -26.24 -6.27
CA THR A 122 -0.16 -26.63 -4.92
C THR A 122 0.31 -25.46 -4.07
N ALA A 123 0.43 -24.24 -4.63
CA ALA A 123 0.87 -23.08 -3.89
C ALA A 123 -0.28 -22.58 -3.00
N SER A 124 -0.12 -22.74 -1.70
CA SER A 124 -0.99 -22.10 -0.72
C SER A 124 -0.53 -20.64 -0.55
N PHE A 125 -1.14 -19.73 -1.31
CA PHE A 125 -0.89 -18.30 -1.24
C PHE A 125 -2.21 -17.56 -1.01
N ALA A 126 -2.26 -16.73 0.01
CA ALA A 126 -3.41 -15.90 0.32
C ALA A 126 -2.94 -14.47 0.59
N PHE A 127 -3.77 -13.49 0.32
CA PHE A 127 -3.49 -12.07 0.57
C PHE A 127 -4.79 -11.28 0.81
N LEU A 128 -4.66 -10.12 1.43
CA LEU A 128 -5.72 -9.12 1.46
C LEU A 128 -5.54 -8.13 0.30
N PRO A 129 -6.63 -7.78 -0.42
CA PRO A 129 -6.60 -6.73 -1.43
C PRO A 129 -6.03 -5.42 -0.89
N GLY A 130 -5.03 -4.87 -1.61
CA GLY A 130 -4.24 -3.73 -1.18
C GLY A 130 -2.81 -4.09 -0.75
N GLN A 131 -2.53 -5.35 -0.40
CA GLN A 131 -1.17 -5.80 -0.09
C GLN A 131 -0.29 -5.87 -1.33
N TYR A 132 1.04 -5.98 -1.11
CA TYR A 132 2.06 -6.06 -2.16
C TYR A 132 2.90 -7.33 -2.04
N ILE A 133 3.67 -7.60 -3.11
CA ILE A 133 4.68 -8.67 -3.18
C ILE A 133 6.02 -8.12 -3.63
N ASN A 134 7.09 -8.84 -3.33
CA ASN A 134 8.36 -8.69 -4.02
C ASN A 134 8.40 -9.65 -5.21
N LEU A 135 8.63 -9.12 -6.39
CA LEU A 135 8.89 -9.90 -7.60
C LEU A 135 10.40 -10.09 -7.76
N HIS A 136 10.82 -11.35 -7.85
CA HIS A 136 12.22 -11.76 -8.04
C HIS A 136 12.40 -12.25 -9.48
N TYR A 137 13.25 -11.59 -10.25
CA TYR A 137 13.58 -11.99 -11.61
C TYR A 137 15.03 -11.61 -11.96
N GLN A 138 15.81 -12.58 -12.45
CA GLN A 138 17.22 -12.41 -12.88
C GLN A 138 18.09 -11.65 -11.87
N GLY A 139 17.97 -11.98 -10.59
CA GLY A 139 18.73 -11.33 -9.52
C GLY A 139 18.21 -9.96 -9.08
N VAL A 140 17.21 -9.42 -9.75
CA VAL A 140 16.55 -8.16 -9.38
C VAL A 140 15.31 -8.43 -8.54
N VAL A 141 15.11 -7.65 -7.48
CA VAL A 141 13.93 -7.72 -6.61
C VAL A 141 13.26 -6.35 -6.57
N ARG A 142 11.95 -6.30 -6.82
CA ARG A 142 11.15 -5.06 -6.70
C ARG A 142 9.77 -5.35 -6.13
N SER A 143 9.27 -4.42 -5.33
CA SER A 143 7.94 -4.49 -4.72
C SER A 143 6.88 -3.98 -5.67
N TYR A 144 5.75 -4.68 -5.73
CA TYR A 144 4.58 -4.30 -6.54
C TYR A 144 3.30 -4.64 -5.78
N SER A 145 2.34 -3.72 -5.76
CA SER A 145 1.02 -3.96 -5.19
C SER A 145 0.24 -4.94 -6.06
N ILE A 146 -0.51 -5.83 -5.41
CA ILE A 146 -1.38 -6.79 -6.09
C ILE A 146 -2.62 -6.04 -6.59
N ALA A 147 -2.90 -6.17 -7.88
CA ALA A 147 -3.95 -5.41 -8.56
C ALA A 147 -5.29 -6.16 -8.70
N ASN A 148 -5.39 -7.41 -8.29
CA ASN A 148 -6.62 -8.21 -8.34
C ASN A 148 -7.11 -8.62 -6.94
N ALA A 149 -8.42 -8.91 -6.82
CA ALA A 149 -9.05 -9.13 -5.50
C ALA A 149 -8.84 -10.53 -4.93
N ASN A 150 -8.49 -11.54 -5.75
CA ASN A 150 -8.33 -12.91 -5.27
C ASN A 150 -7.24 -13.69 -6.04
N VAL A 151 -6.68 -14.69 -5.37
CA VAL A 151 -5.59 -15.52 -5.89
C VAL A 151 -6.03 -16.53 -6.96
N GLN A 152 -7.31 -16.87 -7.06
CA GLN A 152 -7.82 -17.83 -8.05
C GLN A 152 -7.62 -17.32 -9.48
N ASP A 153 -7.63 -16.00 -9.66
CA ASP A 153 -7.33 -15.33 -10.93
C ASP A 153 -5.81 -15.20 -11.18
N GLY A 154 -4.97 -15.79 -10.31
CA GLY A 154 -3.53 -15.58 -10.27
C GLY A 154 -3.14 -14.28 -9.54
N ILE A 155 -1.99 -13.72 -9.90
CA ILE A 155 -1.52 -12.42 -9.37
C ILE A 155 -1.40 -11.45 -10.55
N GLU A 156 -2.05 -10.31 -10.44
CA GLU A 156 -1.99 -9.22 -11.42
C GLU A 156 -1.16 -8.07 -10.85
N LEU A 157 -0.23 -7.55 -11.63
CA LEU A 157 0.60 -6.41 -11.29
C LEU A 157 0.49 -5.33 -12.37
N HIS A 158 0.37 -4.07 -11.94
CA HIS A 158 0.44 -2.90 -12.81
C HIS A 158 1.78 -2.21 -12.61
N ILE A 159 2.58 -2.13 -13.64
CA ILE A 159 3.96 -1.67 -13.55
C ILE A 159 4.17 -0.48 -14.48
N ARG A 160 4.66 0.62 -13.91
CA ARG A 160 5.12 1.76 -14.69
C ARG A 160 6.58 1.58 -15.10
N ARG A 161 6.92 1.96 -16.32
CA ARG A 161 8.30 2.01 -16.78
C ARG A 161 9.10 3.02 -15.97
N VAL A 162 10.27 2.60 -15.52
CA VAL A 162 11.27 3.47 -14.88
C VAL A 162 12.47 3.54 -15.80
N ASN A 163 12.83 4.74 -16.24
CA ASN A 163 13.98 4.95 -17.11
C ASN A 163 15.25 4.42 -16.47
N ASN A 164 16.00 3.59 -17.19
CA ASN A 164 17.19 2.87 -16.72
C ASN A 164 16.94 1.96 -15.50
N GLY A 165 15.68 1.65 -15.18
CA GLY A 165 15.33 0.73 -14.10
C GLY A 165 15.65 -0.71 -14.47
N ALA A 166 16.41 -1.42 -13.64
CA ALA A 166 16.81 -2.81 -13.92
C ALA A 166 15.61 -3.73 -14.16
N MET A 167 14.61 -3.70 -13.27
CA MET A 167 13.40 -4.52 -13.44
C MET A 167 12.55 -4.04 -14.64
N SER A 168 12.42 -2.73 -14.85
CA SER A 168 11.71 -2.18 -16.03
C SER A 168 12.30 -2.69 -17.32
N SER A 169 13.63 -2.66 -17.46
CA SER A 169 14.31 -3.18 -18.66
C SER A 169 14.00 -4.65 -18.91
N LEU A 170 13.92 -5.46 -17.86
CA LEU A 170 13.59 -6.89 -17.97
C LEU A 170 12.12 -7.15 -18.32
N LEU A 171 11.20 -6.34 -17.82
CA LEU A 171 9.76 -6.54 -17.98
C LEU A 171 9.20 -5.93 -19.27
N PHE A 172 9.77 -4.82 -19.75
CA PHE A 172 9.29 -4.12 -20.94
C PHE A 172 9.95 -4.57 -22.24
N ASN A 173 11.10 -5.28 -22.18
CA ASN A 173 11.81 -5.76 -23.35
C ASN A 173 11.48 -7.23 -23.63
N ASN A 174 10.33 -7.48 -24.31
CA ASN A 174 9.92 -8.81 -24.81
C ASN A 174 9.79 -9.88 -23.72
N LEU A 175 9.09 -9.59 -22.63
CA LEU A 175 8.77 -10.57 -21.60
C LEU A 175 7.91 -11.70 -22.19
N ALA A 176 8.47 -12.90 -22.29
CA ALA A 176 7.79 -14.06 -22.88
C ALA A 176 6.74 -14.65 -21.91
N ILE A 177 5.62 -15.11 -22.47
CA ILE A 177 4.66 -15.94 -21.75
C ILE A 177 5.34 -17.22 -21.26
N ASN A 178 4.94 -17.72 -20.09
CA ASN A 178 5.55 -18.83 -19.35
C ASN A 178 6.95 -18.53 -18.76
N THR A 179 7.47 -17.32 -18.86
CA THR A 179 8.69 -16.94 -18.12
C THR A 179 8.51 -17.23 -16.63
N LEU A 180 9.47 -17.96 -16.06
CA LEU A 180 9.47 -18.33 -14.63
C LEU A 180 10.09 -17.23 -13.79
N MET A 181 9.42 -16.90 -12.70
CA MET A 181 9.84 -15.94 -11.69
C MET A 181 9.52 -16.46 -10.29
N ARG A 182 9.82 -15.69 -9.26
CA ARG A 182 9.36 -15.95 -7.90
C ARG A 182 8.70 -14.69 -7.34
N LEU A 183 7.66 -14.87 -6.57
CA LEU A 183 7.07 -13.82 -5.77
C LEU A 183 7.22 -14.15 -4.28
N GLU A 184 7.50 -13.14 -3.50
CA GLU A 184 7.61 -13.21 -2.04
C GLU A 184 6.52 -12.31 -1.45
N GLY A 185 5.69 -12.86 -0.61
CA GLY A 185 4.59 -12.11 0.05
C GLY A 185 3.57 -13.03 0.71
N PRO A 186 2.39 -12.49 1.07
CA PRO A 186 2.00 -11.08 0.98
C PRO A 186 2.72 -10.20 2.00
N MET A 187 2.72 -8.88 1.77
CA MET A 187 3.31 -7.88 2.65
C MET A 187 2.44 -6.61 2.68
N GLY A 188 2.61 -5.82 3.74
CA GLY A 188 1.94 -4.54 3.94
C GLY A 188 0.63 -4.65 4.70
N THR A 189 0.21 -3.50 5.23
CA THR A 189 -0.99 -3.32 6.06
C THR A 189 -2.03 -2.44 5.38
N PHE A 190 -1.86 -2.16 4.09
CA PHE A 190 -2.77 -1.37 3.30
C PHE A 190 -3.90 -2.25 2.75
N PHE A 191 -5.04 -2.26 3.45
CA PHE A 191 -6.26 -2.97 3.06
C PHE A 191 -7.48 -2.24 3.62
N VAL A 192 -8.66 -2.46 3.06
CA VAL A 192 -9.91 -1.84 3.54
C VAL A 192 -10.28 -2.42 4.89
N ARG A 193 -10.41 -1.55 5.89
CA ARG A 193 -10.84 -1.90 7.25
C ARG A 193 -12.32 -2.23 7.27
N ASP A 194 -12.72 -3.12 8.18
CA ASP A 194 -14.11 -3.43 8.45
C ASP A 194 -14.77 -2.23 9.15
N ASP A 195 -15.47 -1.42 8.35
CA ASP A 195 -16.09 -0.15 8.74
C ASP A 195 -17.27 0.13 7.82
N VAL A 196 -18.17 0.99 8.24
CA VAL A 196 -19.35 1.42 7.47
C VAL A 196 -19.20 2.79 6.81
N ARG A 197 -18.11 3.52 7.12
CA ARG A 197 -17.84 4.86 6.58
C ARG A 197 -17.76 4.85 5.06
N PRO A 198 -18.21 5.93 4.38
CA PRO A 198 -17.88 6.15 2.99
C PRO A 198 -16.37 6.18 2.78
N ILE A 199 -15.94 5.73 1.60
CA ILE A 199 -14.52 5.56 1.27
C ILE A 199 -14.11 6.57 0.21
N ILE A 200 -12.95 7.22 0.44
CA ILE A 200 -12.23 7.91 -0.62
C ILE A 200 -10.96 7.11 -0.93
N PHE A 201 -10.86 6.60 -2.16
CA PHE A 201 -9.62 6.08 -2.72
C PHE A 201 -8.90 7.19 -3.47
N LEU A 202 -7.67 7.48 -3.07
CA LEU A 202 -6.80 8.45 -3.70
C LEU A 202 -5.63 7.73 -4.36
N ALA A 203 -5.64 7.63 -5.69
CA ALA A 203 -4.60 6.94 -6.45
C ALA A 203 -3.74 7.93 -7.24
N GLY A 204 -2.41 7.76 -7.20
CA GLY A 204 -1.48 8.44 -8.10
C GLY A 204 -0.73 7.44 -8.97
N GLY A 205 -0.80 7.58 -10.29
CA GLY A 205 -0.13 6.67 -11.21
C GLY A 205 -0.56 5.21 -11.03
N THR A 206 0.42 4.31 -10.82
CA THR A 206 0.17 2.88 -10.51
C THR A 206 -0.37 2.64 -9.11
N GLY A 207 -0.57 3.67 -8.28
CA GLY A 207 -1.36 3.58 -7.05
C GLY A 207 -2.79 3.12 -7.28
N PHE A 208 -3.25 3.13 -8.53
CA PHE A 208 -4.50 2.50 -8.91
C PHE A 208 -4.50 0.97 -8.74
N ALA A 209 -3.36 0.29 -8.80
CA ALA A 209 -3.27 -1.17 -8.68
C ALA A 209 -3.88 -1.70 -7.35
N PRO A 210 -3.44 -1.26 -6.15
CA PRO A 210 -4.07 -1.69 -4.90
C PRO A 210 -5.49 -1.16 -4.74
N VAL A 211 -5.82 0.03 -5.27
CA VAL A 211 -7.19 0.56 -5.27
C VAL A 211 -8.10 -0.37 -6.08
N LYS A 212 -7.70 -0.79 -7.29
CA LYS A 212 -8.45 -1.76 -8.10
C LYS A 212 -8.73 -3.05 -7.31
N SER A 213 -7.71 -3.61 -6.69
CA SER A 213 -7.83 -4.82 -5.87
C SER A 213 -8.88 -4.67 -4.75
N MET A 214 -8.85 -3.55 -4.03
CA MET A 214 -9.78 -3.25 -2.94
C MET A 214 -11.21 -2.99 -3.44
N VAL A 215 -11.38 -2.23 -4.52
CA VAL A 215 -12.70 -1.95 -5.11
C VAL A 215 -13.33 -3.23 -5.65
N GLU A 216 -12.58 -4.08 -6.36
CA GLU A 216 -13.09 -5.39 -6.81
C GLU A 216 -13.57 -6.27 -5.65
N LYS A 217 -12.87 -6.27 -4.51
CA LYS A 217 -13.33 -6.96 -3.30
C LYS A 217 -14.64 -6.40 -2.79
N LEU A 218 -14.76 -5.07 -2.68
CA LEU A 218 -15.99 -4.40 -2.22
C LEU A 218 -17.18 -4.70 -3.14
N ILE A 219 -16.97 -4.70 -4.46
CA ILE A 219 -18.00 -5.07 -5.45
C ILE A 219 -18.42 -6.53 -5.27
N ARG A 220 -17.47 -7.47 -5.14
CA ARG A 220 -17.77 -8.90 -4.93
C ARG A 220 -18.52 -9.18 -3.63
N GLN A 221 -18.33 -8.33 -2.62
CA GLN A 221 -19.02 -8.40 -1.32
C GLN A 221 -20.37 -7.65 -1.32
N ASP A 222 -20.80 -7.10 -2.46
CA ASP A 222 -21.98 -6.25 -2.57
C ASP A 222 -22.01 -5.11 -1.52
N SER A 223 -20.83 -4.50 -1.30
CA SER A 223 -20.68 -3.42 -0.32
C SER A 223 -21.61 -2.25 -0.64
N LYS A 224 -22.33 -1.78 0.38
CA LYS A 224 -23.23 -0.62 0.26
C LYS A 224 -22.55 0.70 0.67
N ARG A 225 -21.28 0.66 1.00
CA ARG A 225 -20.50 1.88 1.30
C ARG A 225 -20.44 2.77 0.07
N ASP A 226 -20.54 4.06 0.27
CA ASP A 226 -20.29 5.04 -0.78
C ASP A 226 -18.79 5.10 -1.08
N ILE A 227 -18.41 4.95 -2.34
CA ILE A 227 -17.01 4.76 -2.79
C ILE A 227 -16.67 5.84 -3.80
N HIS A 228 -15.72 6.70 -3.45
CA HIS A 228 -15.21 7.76 -4.32
C HIS A 228 -13.77 7.43 -4.75
N ILE A 229 -13.55 7.26 -6.05
CA ILE A 229 -12.25 6.93 -6.63
C ILE A 229 -11.69 8.17 -7.32
N TYR A 230 -10.65 8.77 -6.76
CA TYR A 230 -9.90 9.86 -7.36
C TYR A 230 -8.58 9.31 -7.90
N TRP A 231 -8.41 9.35 -9.20
CA TRP A 231 -7.19 8.85 -9.83
C TRP A 231 -6.45 9.96 -10.54
N GLY A 232 -5.25 10.29 -10.06
CA GLY A 232 -4.36 11.31 -10.59
C GLY A 232 -3.33 10.75 -11.57
N MET A 233 -3.25 11.37 -12.74
CA MET A 233 -2.24 11.11 -13.76
C MET A 233 -1.57 12.41 -14.20
N ASN A 234 -0.41 12.28 -14.88
CA ASN A 234 0.24 13.44 -15.45
C ASN A 234 -0.45 13.91 -16.75
N ASN A 235 -0.85 12.97 -17.60
CA ASN A 235 -1.57 13.23 -18.85
C ASN A 235 -2.82 12.38 -18.94
N GLY A 236 -3.81 12.79 -19.73
CA GLY A 236 -5.04 12.04 -19.96
C GLY A 236 -4.80 10.68 -20.63
N SER A 237 -3.82 10.60 -21.54
CA SER A 237 -3.41 9.35 -22.19
C SER A 237 -2.76 8.32 -21.26
N ASP A 238 -2.37 8.72 -20.03
CA ASP A 238 -1.76 7.85 -19.05
C ASP A 238 -2.79 6.99 -18.26
N PHE A 239 -4.10 7.33 -18.36
CA PHE A 239 -5.14 6.48 -17.78
C PHE A 239 -5.23 5.16 -18.53
N TYR A 240 -4.61 4.14 -17.96
CA TYR A 240 -4.37 2.85 -18.61
C TYR A 240 -5.48 1.80 -18.34
N SER A 241 -6.60 2.20 -17.72
CA SER A 241 -7.73 1.31 -17.44
C SER A 241 -9.06 2.06 -17.41
N ASP A 242 -10.06 1.53 -18.10
CA ASP A 242 -11.42 2.05 -18.13
C ASP A 242 -12.32 1.46 -17.01
N LEU A 243 -11.80 0.53 -16.21
CA LEU A 243 -12.54 -0.13 -15.15
C LEU A 243 -13.26 0.82 -14.18
N PRO A 244 -12.66 1.95 -13.73
CA PRO A 244 -13.37 2.88 -12.85
C PRO A 244 -14.59 3.51 -13.49
N ILE A 245 -14.56 3.78 -14.81
CA ILE A 245 -15.70 4.28 -15.59
C ILE A 245 -16.80 3.20 -15.63
N GLU A 246 -16.42 1.95 -15.89
CA GLU A 246 -17.36 0.83 -15.91
C GLU A 246 -18.02 0.60 -14.56
N TRP A 247 -17.25 0.67 -13.47
CA TRP A 247 -17.79 0.49 -12.13
C TRP A 247 -18.77 1.60 -11.77
N ALA A 248 -18.43 2.87 -12.01
CA ALA A 248 -19.30 4.00 -11.78
C ALA A 248 -20.59 3.94 -12.63
N GLY A 249 -20.51 3.37 -13.84
CA GLY A 249 -21.69 3.15 -14.68
C GLY A 249 -22.60 1.99 -14.26
N LYS A 250 -22.05 1.02 -13.49
CA LYS A 250 -22.77 -0.20 -13.08
C LYS A 250 -23.24 -0.18 -11.62
N HIS A 251 -22.65 0.65 -10.76
CA HIS A 251 -22.89 0.70 -9.32
C HIS A 251 -23.17 2.14 -8.90
N GLU A 252 -24.37 2.43 -8.40
CA GLU A 252 -24.80 3.77 -8.00
C GLU A 252 -23.98 4.36 -6.84
N ASN A 253 -23.38 3.49 -6.02
CA ASN A 253 -22.54 3.88 -4.88
C ASN A 253 -21.04 3.99 -5.22
N ILE A 254 -20.65 3.93 -6.50
CA ILE A 254 -19.26 4.10 -6.94
C ILE A 254 -19.16 5.34 -7.82
N HIS A 255 -18.31 6.26 -7.41
CA HIS A 255 -18.05 7.53 -8.11
C HIS A 255 -16.59 7.58 -8.57
N TYR A 256 -16.35 8.04 -9.80
CA TYR A 256 -15.01 8.12 -10.38
C TYR A 256 -14.68 9.53 -10.85
N VAL A 257 -13.54 10.03 -10.41
CA VAL A 257 -13.01 11.36 -10.75
C VAL A 257 -11.56 11.23 -11.26
N PRO A 258 -11.36 11.21 -12.59
CA PRO A 258 -10.01 11.29 -13.15
C PRO A 258 -9.49 12.73 -13.06
N VAL A 259 -8.22 12.88 -12.64
CA VAL A 259 -7.59 14.20 -12.46
C VAL A 259 -6.23 14.24 -13.17
N VAL A 260 -6.00 15.22 -14.01
CA VAL A 260 -4.73 15.42 -14.73
C VAL A 260 -3.95 16.57 -14.10
N SER A 261 -2.71 16.30 -13.69
CA SER A 261 -1.84 17.29 -13.04
C SER A 261 -0.87 18.00 -13.98
N GLY A 262 -0.62 17.44 -15.17
CA GLY A 262 0.27 18.03 -16.18
C GLY A 262 -0.42 19.02 -17.11
N GLU A 263 0.39 19.61 -17.98
CA GLU A 263 -0.07 20.52 -19.04
C GLU A 263 -0.60 19.72 -20.24
N ASP A 264 -1.78 19.13 -20.10
CA ASP A 264 -2.44 18.41 -21.18
C ASP A 264 -3.56 19.28 -21.77
N PHE A 265 -3.31 19.82 -22.97
CA PHE A 265 -4.26 20.69 -23.68
C PHE A 265 -5.44 19.92 -24.29
N GLN A 266 -5.33 18.59 -24.44
CA GLN A 266 -6.41 17.76 -24.98
C GLN A 266 -7.35 17.27 -23.88
N TRP A 267 -6.93 17.38 -22.61
CA TRP A 267 -7.72 16.96 -21.48
C TRP A 267 -8.80 17.98 -21.12
N SER A 268 -10.06 17.57 -21.23
CA SER A 268 -11.24 18.39 -20.91
C SER A 268 -11.81 18.10 -19.50
N GLY A 269 -11.32 17.06 -18.80
CA GLY A 269 -11.74 16.71 -17.45
C GLY A 269 -11.08 17.57 -16.37
N ARG A 270 -11.15 17.10 -15.12
CA ARG A 270 -10.62 17.83 -13.96
C ARG A 270 -9.09 17.96 -14.03
N LYS A 271 -8.57 19.18 -13.77
CA LYS A 271 -7.14 19.50 -13.77
C LYS A 271 -6.65 19.83 -12.36
N GLY A 272 -5.35 19.60 -12.11
CA GLY A 272 -4.68 19.93 -10.86
C GLY A 272 -4.26 18.71 -10.05
N PHE A 273 -3.99 18.90 -8.76
CA PHE A 273 -3.58 17.81 -7.90
C PHE A 273 -4.80 17.01 -7.40
N VAL A 274 -4.69 15.69 -7.41
CA VAL A 274 -5.78 14.77 -7.10
C VAL A 274 -6.38 15.00 -5.70
N HIS A 275 -5.59 15.35 -4.68
CA HIS A 275 -6.09 15.66 -3.34
C HIS A 275 -6.86 16.99 -3.29
N LYS A 276 -6.51 17.97 -4.14
CA LYS A 276 -7.26 19.23 -4.23
C LYS A 276 -8.64 19.00 -4.83
N ALA A 277 -8.76 18.08 -5.79
CA ALA A 277 -10.06 17.69 -6.34
C ALA A 277 -11.00 17.13 -5.26
N VAL A 278 -10.47 16.33 -4.33
CA VAL A 278 -11.25 15.87 -3.16
C VAL A 278 -11.71 17.04 -2.28
N MET A 279 -10.81 18.01 -2.03
CA MET A 279 -11.12 19.19 -1.21
C MET A 279 -12.17 20.13 -1.84
N GLU A 280 -12.26 20.14 -3.17
CA GLU A 280 -13.28 20.88 -3.90
C GLU A 280 -14.65 20.21 -3.83
N ASP A 281 -14.69 18.86 -3.79
CA ASP A 281 -15.93 18.10 -3.74
C ASP A 281 -16.48 17.95 -2.30
N PHE A 282 -15.60 17.96 -1.29
CA PHE A 282 -15.97 17.72 0.10
C PHE A 282 -15.48 18.83 1.04
N ASN A 283 -16.43 19.55 1.63
CA ASN A 283 -16.14 20.59 2.62
C ASN A 283 -15.77 20.04 4.01
N ASN A 284 -16.04 18.76 4.28
CA ASN A 284 -15.75 18.11 5.56
C ASN A 284 -15.51 16.62 5.33
N LEU A 285 -14.39 16.09 5.82
CA LEU A 285 -13.98 14.71 5.68
C LEU A 285 -14.14 13.88 6.97
N SER A 286 -14.75 14.40 8.01
CA SER A 286 -14.82 13.77 9.35
C SER A 286 -15.51 12.41 9.36
N THR A 287 -16.38 12.13 8.39
CA THR A 287 -17.13 10.86 8.27
C THR A 287 -16.49 9.84 7.35
N PHE A 288 -15.44 10.20 6.63
CA PHE A 288 -14.81 9.35 5.63
C PHE A 288 -13.68 8.48 6.19
N ALA A 289 -13.41 7.37 5.50
CA ALA A 289 -12.14 6.64 5.55
C ALA A 289 -11.39 6.88 4.24
N VAL A 290 -10.12 7.27 4.30
CA VAL A 290 -9.30 7.58 3.12
C VAL A 290 -8.22 6.53 2.94
N TYR A 291 -8.08 6.02 1.71
CA TYR A 291 -7.05 5.09 1.29
C TYR A 291 -6.22 5.72 0.17
N ALA A 292 -5.03 6.21 0.50
CA ALA A 292 -4.17 6.94 -0.42
C ALA A 292 -2.97 6.08 -0.88
N CYS A 293 -2.76 5.97 -2.20
CA CYS A 293 -1.64 5.22 -2.75
C CYS A 293 -0.97 5.97 -3.91
N GLY A 294 0.36 6.09 -3.84
CA GLY A 294 1.16 6.78 -4.84
C GLY A 294 2.46 7.35 -4.31
N SER A 295 2.91 8.50 -4.82
CA SER A 295 4.16 9.12 -4.37
C SER A 295 4.06 9.64 -2.94
N PRO A 296 5.17 9.56 -2.15
CA PRO A 296 5.20 10.12 -0.79
C PRO A 296 4.73 11.57 -0.71
N ILE A 297 5.18 12.41 -1.63
CA ILE A 297 4.82 13.85 -1.67
C ILE A 297 3.30 14.04 -1.82
N MET A 298 2.65 13.24 -2.70
CA MET A 298 1.20 13.29 -2.86
C MET A 298 0.47 12.87 -1.59
N ILE A 299 0.94 11.80 -0.95
CA ILE A 299 0.33 11.25 0.27
C ILE A 299 0.46 12.24 1.43
N GLU A 300 1.65 12.82 1.63
CA GLU A 300 1.89 13.82 2.68
C GLU A 300 1.01 15.07 2.49
N ALA A 301 0.94 15.59 1.26
CA ALA A 301 0.09 16.73 0.94
C ALA A 301 -1.40 16.41 1.16
N ALA A 302 -1.84 15.22 0.75
CA ALA A 302 -3.21 14.77 0.97
C ALA A 302 -3.53 14.63 2.47
N LYS A 303 -2.65 13.98 3.26
CA LYS A 303 -2.83 13.83 4.70
C LYS A 303 -2.97 15.18 5.39
N ALA A 304 -2.06 16.11 5.10
CA ALA A 304 -2.06 17.45 5.71
C ALA A 304 -3.35 18.23 5.41
N ASP A 305 -3.80 18.22 4.14
CA ASP A 305 -5.01 18.92 3.73
C ASP A 305 -6.27 18.27 4.29
N PHE A 306 -6.35 16.93 4.27
CA PHE A 306 -7.55 16.19 4.70
C PHE A 306 -7.75 16.26 6.22
N VAL A 307 -6.68 16.16 7.00
CA VAL A 307 -6.75 16.36 8.47
C VAL A 307 -7.22 17.78 8.79
N LYS A 308 -6.72 18.78 8.07
CA LYS A 308 -7.16 20.17 8.19
C LYS A 308 -8.65 20.34 7.86
N ASN A 309 -9.18 19.46 6.97
CA ASN A 309 -10.58 19.41 6.56
C ASN A 309 -11.43 18.43 7.38
N GLY A 310 -10.99 18.10 8.59
CA GLY A 310 -11.74 17.35 9.59
C GLY A 310 -11.52 15.83 9.57
N LEU A 311 -10.71 15.28 8.66
CA LEU A 311 -10.39 13.84 8.66
C LEU A 311 -9.63 13.47 9.93
N SER A 312 -10.07 12.43 10.63
CA SER A 312 -9.27 11.84 11.70
C SER A 312 -8.00 11.18 11.12
N GLU A 313 -6.84 11.43 11.74
CA GLU A 313 -5.59 10.77 11.31
C GLU A 313 -5.69 9.24 11.31
N LYS A 314 -6.44 8.67 12.25
CA LYS A 314 -6.71 7.21 12.33
C LYS A 314 -7.57 6.69 11.17
N GLN A 315 -8.14 7.56 10.35
CA GLN A 315 -8.94 7.22 9.17
C GLN A 315 -8.20 7.52 7.85
N PHE A 316 -6.91 7.84 7.93
CA PHE A 316 -6.05 8.04 6.78
C PHE A 316 -5.07 6.85 6.66
N PHE A 317 -5.34 5.96 5.73
CA PHE A 317 -4.50 4.80 5.43
C PHE A 317 -3.71 5.06 4.15
N SER A 318 -2.44 4.70 4.10
CA SER A 318 -1.67 4.95 2.89
C SER A 318 -0.61 3.88 2.59
N ASP A 319 -0.26 3.79 1.30
CA ASP A 319 0.86 2.99 0.81
C ASP A 319 1.72 3.85 -0.13
N ALA A 320 2.91 4.20 0.33
CA ALA A 320 3.80 5.12 -0.36
C ALA A 320 4.77 4.35 -1.28
N PHE A 321 4.76 4.66 -2.57
CA PHE A 321 5.69 4.10 -3.53
C PHE A 321 7.03 4.83 -3.48
N THR A 322 7.98 4.24 -2.77
CA THR A 322 9.35 4.75 -2.70
C THR A 322 10.22 4.10 -3.79
N VAL A 323 11.05 4.89 -4.44
CA VAL A 323 12.04 4.36 -5.38
C VAL A 323 13.07 3.58 -4.57
N SER A 324 13.17 2.27 -4.80
CA SER A 324 14.27 1.46 -4.23
C SER A 324 15.58 1.87 -4.87
N LYS A 325 16.55 2.22 -4.05
CA LYS A 325 17.94 2.50 -4.46
C LYS A 325 18.61 1.27 -5.05
#